data_d1c720c677413ebe7555c5aa3be54677
#
_entry.id   d1c720c677413ebe7555c5aa3be54677
#
_cell.length_a   1.000
_cell.length_b   1.000
_cell.length_c   1.000
_cell.angle_alpha   90.00
_cell.angle_beta   90.00
_cell.angle_gamma   90.00
#
_symmetry.space_group_name_H-M   'P 1'
#
loop_
_entity.id
_entity.type
_entity.pdbx_description
1 polymer ?
#
loop_
_entity_poly.entity_id
_entity_poly.type
_entity_poly.pdbx_seq_one_letter_code
_entity_poly.pdbx_strand_id
1 'polypeptide(L)'
;MVRRISLFLLTLAALVSVVTMHSQAQTVLTRHVREATRTGLAQALGRMPSNQTMQLDVVLPLRDPVGLKAFLADVYDPHSFSYHQFLTPAEFTERFGPSEADYAALVSYLRENGLAIVGGSRDGMEVQVKGPVSSVEKAFRVAMFNYQHPTESRTFYGPDREPSTSLPFPLWHVSGLDNFSIPHPLVVRKSDYAAAHGIDAKKVVTHATTGSGPSASFLGSDMRAAYYGGTALAGSGQNLGLFEYLGTDLADLTTYFKNVGQTNNVPVTLLSTDGTSTSCVYTRAGGDCDDTEQTLDMTQAIGMAPGLSSLVMYVGSTDTAIISAMTTHSPLPTTIGCSWGWTPADPSTLDPYFEKMSAQGQNFFAASGDSSTWSSKN
;
A
#
# COMPACT_ATOMS: atom_id res chain seq x y z
N MET A 1 -82.77 39.43 -29.62
CA MET A 1 -81.53 38.87 -30.25
C MET A 1 -80.44 38.97 -29.23
N VAL A 2 -80.20 37.93 -28.46
CA VAL A 2 -79.26 37.94 -27.31
C VAL A 2 -78.11 37.04 -27.70
N ARG A 3 -76.85 37.55 -27.89
CA ARG A 3 -75.65 36.81 -28.11
C ARG A 3 -75.03 36.42 -26.77
N ARG A 4 -74.95 35.15 -26.48
CA ARG A 4 -74.23 34.60 -25.35
C ARG A 4 -72.73 34.54 -25.68
N ILE A 5 -71.93 35.20 -24.85
CA ILE A 5 -70.47 35.11 -24.86
C ILE A 5 -70.06 34.06 -23.83
N SER A 6 -69.55 32.92 -24.29
CA SER A 6 -68.96 31.90 -23.42
C SER A 6 -67.50 32.23 -23.13
N LEU A 7 -67.19 32.42 -21.87
CA LEU A 7 -65.82 32.62 -21.37
C LEU A 7 -65.19 31.25 -21.15
N PHE A 8 -64.18 30.92 -21.96
CA PHE A 8 -63.35 29.77 -21.73
C PHE A 8 -62.23 30.14 -20.76
N LEU A 9 -62.28 29.64 -19.55
CA LEU A 9 -61.17 29.65 -18.62
C LEU A 9 -60.21 28.52 -18.98
N LEU A 10 -59.04 28.86 -19.56
CA LEU A 10 -57.93 27.94 -19.70
C LEU A 10 -57.16 27.93 -18.36
N THR A 11 -57.33 26.87 -17.58
CA THR A 11 -56.47 26.54 -16.44
C THR A 11 -55.20 25.85 -16.96
N LEU A 12 -54.10 26.60 -17.01
CA LEU A 12 -52.77 26.12 -17.31
C LEU A 12 -52.26 25.40 -16.06
N ALA A 13 -52.41 24.08 -15.98
CA ALA A 13 -51.76 23.24 -14.96
C ALA A 13 -50.28 23.10 -15.31
N ALA A 14 -49.42 23.87 -14.65
CA ALA A 14 -47.98 23.70 -14.70
C ALA A 14 -47.63 22.43 -13.93
N LEU A 15 -47.41 21.35 -14.64
CA LEU A 15 -46.78 20.12 -14.11
C LEU A 15 -45.33 20.45 -13.81
N VAL A 16 -45.01 20.77 -12.56
CA VAL A 16 -43.64 20.80 -12.07
C VAL A 16 -43.18 19.33 -11.91
N SER A 17 -42.58 18.80 -12.96
CA SER A 17 -41.88 17.51 -12.87
C SER A 17 -40.64 17.70 -11.99
N VAL A 18 -40.75 17.38 -10.71
CA VAL A 18 -39.59 17.20 -9.84
C VAL A 18 -38.86 15.98 -10.35
N VAL A 19 -37.86 16.20 -11.19
CA VAL A 19 -36.88 15.19 -11.55
C VAL A 19 -36.08 14.91 -10.28
N THR A 20 -36.51 13.96 -9.48
CA THR A 20 -35.65 13.36 -8.46
C THR A 20 -34.51 12.68 -9.20
N MET A 21 -33.37 13.36 -9.30
CA MET A 21 -32.13 12.70 -9.71
C MET A 21 -31.83 11.65 -8.63
N HIS A 22 -32.27 10.43 -8.88
CA HIS A 22 -31.76 9.29 -8.13
C HIS A 22 -30.28 9.17 -8.51
N SER A 23 -29.39 9.64 -7.65
CA SER A 23 -27.98 9.31 -7.77
C SER A 23 -27.88 7.80 -7.80
N GLN A 24 -27.54 7.23 -8.96
CA GLN A 24 -27.27 5.82 -9.05
C GLN A 24 -26.08 5.51 -8.14
N ALA A 25 -26.21 4.45 -7.35
CA ALA A 25 -25.11 4.00 -6.52
C ALA A 25 -23.90 3.70 -7.41
N GLN A 26 -22.78 4.35 -7.15
CA GLN A 26 -21.51 4.09 -7.84
C GLN A 26 -20.80 2.96 -7.10
N THR A 27 -20.45 1.91 -7.82
CA THR A 27 -19.63 0.82 -7.29
C THR A 27 -18.17 1.25 -7.22
N VAL A 28 -17.43 0.66 -6.28
CA VAL A 28 -15.96 0.76 -6.27
C VAL A 28 -15.41 -0.11 -7.39
N LEU A 29 -14.34 0.34 -8.07
CA LEU A 29 -13.86 -0.29 -9.30
C LEU A 29 -13.11 -1.61 -9.06
N THR A 30 -12.51 -1.78 -7.87
CA THR A 30 -11.84 -3.02 -7.46
C THR A 30 -12.78 -3.91 -6.64
N ARG A 31 -12.40 -5.17 -6.45
CA ARG A 31 -13.18 -6.14 -5.66
C ARG A 31 -12.79 -6.08 -4.19
N HIS A 32 -13.81 -6.22 -3.33
CA HIS A 32 -13.65 -6.21 -1.86
C HIS A 32 -14.22 -7.46 -1.20
N VAL A 33 -15.16 -8.16 -1.84
CA VAL A 33 -15.68 -9.42 -1.31
C VAL A 33 -14.73 -10.54 -1.71
N ARG A 34 -14.06 -11.11 -0.73
CA ARG A 34 -13.11 -12.21 -0.96
C ARG A 34 -13.80 -13.43 -1.56
N GLU A 35 -13.09 -14.13 -2.43
CA GLU A 35 -13.61 -15.32 -3.10
C GLU A 35 -14.11 -16.37 -2.11
N ALA A 36 -13.39 -16.56 -1.00
CA ALA A 36 -13.80 -17.48 0.07
C ALA A 36 -15.14 -17.09 0.72
N THR A 37 -15.43 -15.80 0.84
CA THR A 37 -16.72 -15.30 1.33
C THR A 37 -17.80 -15.50 0.27
N ARG A 38 -17.52 -15.17 -0.97
CA ARG A 38 -18.46 -15.25 -2.10
C ARG A 38 -18.89 -16.69 -2.40
N THR A 39 -17.99 -17.64 -2.26
CA THR A 39 -18.25 -19.08 -2.50
C THR A 39 -18.78 -19.83 -1.28
N GLY A 40 -18.84 -19.18 -0.11
CA GLY A 40 -19.27 -19.81 1.14
C GLY A 40 -18.21 -20.69 1.80
N LEU A 41 -16.95 -20.66 1.33
CA LEU A 41 -15.83 -21.37 1.98
C LEU A 41 -15.49 -20.76 3.34
N ALA A 42 -15.67 -19.44 3.48
CA ALA A 42 -15.51 -18.73 4.75
C ALA A 42 -16.86 -18.68 5.47
N GLN A 43 -16.96 -19.38 6.59
CA GLN A 43 -18.18 -19.39 7.40
C GLN A 43 -18.37 -18.06 8.13
N ALA A 44 -19.53 -17.42 7.96
CA ALA A 44 -19.90 -16.23 8.72
C ALA A 44 -20.14 -16.56 10.19
N LEU A 45 -19.48 -15.83 11.09
CA LEU A 45 -19.59 -16.01 12.54
C LEU A 45 -20.56 -15.00 13.19
N GLY A 46 -20.86 -13.90 12.47
CA GLY A 46 -21.76 -12.84 12.93
C GLY A 46 -21.31 -11.45 12.50
N ARG A 47 -22.13 -10.45 12.81
CA ARG A 47 -21.84 -9.05 12.52
C ARG A 47 -20.67 -8.53 13.36
N MET A 48 -19.86 -7.66 12.77
CA MET A 48 -18.92 -6.88 13.56
C MET A 48 -19.64 -5.96 14.55
N PRO A 49 -19.07 -5.69 15.75
CA PRO A 49 -19.64 -4.71 16.66
C PRO A 49 -19.72 -3.33 16.00
N SER A 50 -20.92 -2.72 16.00
CA SER A 50 -21.18 -1.45 15.30
C SER A 50 -20.36 -0.26 15.79
N ASN A 51 -19.87 -0.32 17.04
CA ASN A 51 -19.02 0.70 17.65
C ASN A 51 -17.52 0.40 17.55
N GLN A 52 -17.13 -0.75 17.00
CA GLN A 52 -15.72 -1.05 16.76
C GLN A 52 -15.14 -0.04 15.78
N THR A 53 -13.97 0.49 16.10
CA THR A 53 -13.29 1.48 15.24
C THR A 53 -12.57 0.77 14.10
N MET A 54 -12.72 1.30 12.90
CA MET A 54 -11.96 0.93 11.70
C MET A 54 -11.19 2.15 11.19
N GLN A 55 -10.06 1.88 10.56
CA GLN A 55 -9.31 2.84 9.76
C GLN A 55 -9.28 2.35 8.31
N LEU A 56 -9.47 3.24 7.36
CA LEU A 56 -9.59 2.90 5.94
C LEU A 56 -8.83 3.93 5.10
N ASP A 57 -8.33 3.48 3.96
CA ASP A 57 -7.77 4.36 2.93
C ASP A 57 -8.69 4.31 1.71
N VAL A 58 -9.29 5.44 1.38
CA VAL A 58 -10.27 5.57 0.30
C VAL A 58 -9.58 6.19 -0.90
N VAL A 59 -9.40 5.39 -1.96
CA VAL A 59 -8.61 5.74 -3.13
C VAL A 59 -9.50 6.22 -4.26
N LEU A 60 -9.13 7.36 -4.85
CA LEU A 60 -9.76 7.89 -6.06
C LEU A 60 -9.09 7.32 -7.32
N PRO A 61 -9.84 7.16 -8.42
CA PRO A 61 -9.29 6.74 -9.68
C PRO A 61 -8.46 7.85 -10.35
N LEU A 62 -7.60 7.44 -11.27
CA LEU A 62 -6.97 8.35 -12.21
C LEU A 62 -8.04 9.02 -13.08
N ARG A 63 -7.89 10.33 -13.33
CA ARG A 63 -8.79 11.11 -14.17
C ARG A 63 -8.58 10.81 -15.65
N ASP A 64 -7.33 10.61 -16.06
CA ASP A 64 -6.96 10.36 -17.45
C ASP A 64 -5.97 9.19 -17.58
N PRO A 65 -6.43 7.94 -17.43
CA PRO A 65 -5.58 6.76 -17.58
C PRO A 65 -5.08 6.56 -19.01
N VAL A 66 -5.81 7.06 -20.02
CA VAL A 66 -5.41 6.95 -21.44
C VAL A 66 -4.25 7.90 -21.73
N GLY A 67 -4.36 9.15 -21.28
CA GLY A 67 -3.27 10.13 -21.41
C GLY A 67 -2.03 9.72 -20.63
N LEU A 68 -2.19 9.08 -19.47
CA LEU A 68 -1.06 8.55 -18.71
C LEU A 68 -0.32 7.44 -19.47
N LYS A 69 -1.03 6.51 -20.10
CA LYS A 69 -0.39 5.47 -20.92
C LYS A 69 0.38 6.05 -22.11
N ALA A 70 -0.16 7.07 -22.76
CA ALA A 70 0.54 7.78 -23.84
C ALA A 70 1.80 8.48 -23.31
N PHE A 71 1.70 9.17 -22.17
CA PHE A 71 2.85 9.79 -21.51
C PHE A 71 3.94 8.78 -21.15
N LEU A 72 3.56 7.62 -20.58
CA LEU A 72 4.52 6.58 -20.22
C LEU A 72 5.22 6.01 -21.47
N ALA A 73 4.51 5.85 -22.58
CA ALA A 73 5.13 5.44 -23.84
C ALA A 73 6.19 6.44 -24.31
N ASP A 74 5.90 7.74 -24.23
CA ASP A 74 6.82 8.81 -24.63
C ASP A 74 8.03 8.95 -23.70
N VAL A 75 7.82 8.90 -22.38
CA VAL A 75 8.90 9.14 -21.39
C VAL A 75 9.93 8.01 -21.37
N TYR A 76 9.57 6.83 -21.83
CA TYR A 76 10.46 5.67 -21.94
C TYR A 76 10.95 5.39 -23.38
N ASP A 77 10.50 6.14 -24.39
CA ASP A 77 11.02 6.03 -25.76
C ASP A 77 12.32 6.85 -25.89
N PRO A 78 13.48 6.20 -26.15
CA PRO A 78 14.75 6.90 -26.37
C PRO A 78 14.76 7.88 -27.54
N HIS A 79 13.79 7.80 -28.46
CA HIS A 79 13.63 8.70 -29.61
C HIS A 79 12.70 9.88 -29.32
N SER A 80 11.99 9.86 -28.19
CA SER A 80 11.07 10.93 -27.78
C SER A 80 11.83 12.12 -27.20
N PHE A 81 11.35 13.34 -27.50
CA PHE A 81 11.83 14.55 -26.83
C PHE A 81 11.55 14.57 -25.34
N SER A 82 10.57 13.76 -24.87
CA SER A 82 10.20 13.61 -23.46
C SER A 82 10.97 12.50 -22.75
N TYR A 83 11.96 11.88 -23.41
CA TYR A 83 12.70 10.77 -22.83
C TYR A 83 13.30 11.13 -21.46
N HIS A 84 12.95 10.32 -20.45
CA HIS A 84 13.33 10.51 -19.03
C HIS A 84 12.96 11.87 -18.43
N GLN A 85 12.00 12.60 -19.00
CA GLN A 85 11.45 13.80 -18.39
C GLN A 85 10.32 13.40 -17.43
N PHE A 86 10.70 12.89 -16.25
CA PHE A 86 9.78 12.43 -15.24
C PHE A 86 9.05 13.59 -14.56
N LEU A 87 7.85 13.28 -14.03
CA LEU A 87 6.99 14.24 -13.38
C LEU A 87 7.28 14.30 -11.86
N THR A 88 7.10 15.48 -11.30
CA THR A 88 6.94 15.64 -9.85
C THR A 88 5.55 15.13 -9.41
N PRO A 89 5.32 14.85 -8.11
CA PRO A 89 4.01 14.45 -7.61
C PRO A 89 2.90 15.44 -7.97
N ALA A 90 3.17 16.74 -7.85
CA ALA A 90 2.21 17.79 -8.18
C ALA A 90 1.87 17.82 -9.68
N GLU A 91 2.87 17.72 -10.57
CA GLU A 91 2.66 17.67 -12.03
C GLU A 91 1.87 16.43 -12.42
N PHE A 92 2.16 15.27 -11.81
CA PHE A 92 1.37 14.06 -12.02
C PHE A 92 -0.10 14.27 -11.65
N THR A 93 -0.33 14.84 -10.46
CA THR A 93 -1.68 15.09 -9.95
C THR A 93 -2.47 16.02 -10.84
N GLU A 94 -1.85 17.12 -11.30
CA GLU A 94 -2.51 18.07 -12.20
C GLU A 94 -2.83 17.47 -13.57
N ARG A 95 -2.01 16.55 -14.07
CA ARG A 95 -2.23 15.92 -15.38
C ARG A 95 -3.18 14.73 -15.32
N PHE A 96 -3.00 13.83 -14.38
CA PHE A 96 -3.61 12.50 -14.37
C PHE A 96 -4.35 12.16 -13.08
N GLY A 97 -4.02 12.82 -11.97
CA GLY A 97 -4.61 12.57 -10.66
C GLY A 97 -6.05 13.05 -10.51
N PRO A 98 -6.67 12.80 -9.36
CA PRO A 98 -8.03 13.24 -9.06
C PRO A 98 -8.19 14.76 -9.19
N SER A 99 -9.37 15.24 -9.63
CA SER A 99 -9.67 16.66 -9.62
C SER A 99 -9.80 17.19 -8.20
N GLU A 100 -9.57 18.50 -7.99
CA GLU A 100 -9.81 19.14 -6.69
C GLU A 100 -11.26 19.00 -6.26
N ALA A 101 -12.20 19.10 -7.22
CA ALA A 101 -13.63 18.98 -6.97
C ALA A 101 -14.02 17.59 -6.47
N ASP A 102 -13.49 16.53 -7.13
CA ASP A 102 -13.78 15.15 -6.73
C ASP A 102 -13.15 14.82 -5.38
N TYR A 103 -11.93 15.29 -5.13
CA TYR A 103 -11.25 15.11 -3.84
C TYR A 103 -12.04 15.81 -2.70
N ALA A 104 -12.45 17.04 -2.91
CA ALA A 104 -13.26 17.80 -1.94
C ALA A 104 -14.63 17.17 -1.71
N ALA A 105 -15.28 16.68 -2.76
CA ALA A 105 -16.55 15.95 -2.67
C ALA A 105 -16.43 14.67 -1.87
N LEU A 106 -15.35 13.89 -2.08
CA LEU A 106 -15.06 12.68 -1.30
C LEU A 106 -14.87 13.02 0.18
N VAL A 107 -14.06 14.03 0.51
CA VAL A 107 -13.83 14.47 1.90
C VAL A 107 -15.13 14.86 2.58
N SER A 108 -16.00 15.63 1.90
CA SER A 108 -17.32 16.03 2.43
C SER A 108 -18.21 14.81 2.66
N TYR A 109 -18.28 13.91 1.68
CA TYR A 109 -19.07 12.69 1.74
C TYR A 109 -18.68 11.80 2.94
N LEU A 110 -17.38 11.59 3.16
CA LEU A 110 -16.88 10.77 4.26
C LEU A 110 -17.24 11.39 5.63
N ARG A 111 -17.07 12.71 5.78
CA ARG A 111 -17.47 13.45 6.99
C ARG A 111 -18.97 13.36 7.27
N GLU A 112 -19.82 13.54 6.26
CA GLU A 112 -21.28 13.46 6.37
C GLU A 112 -21.76 12.05 6.77
N ASN A 113 -20.97 11.04 6.47
CA ASN A 113 -21.22 9.67 6.89
C ASN A 113 -20.62 9.32 8.26
N GLY A 114 -20.02 10.30 8.97
CA GLY A 114 -19.52 10.14 10.33
C GLY A 114 -18.11 9.53 10.41
N LEU A 115 -17.31 9.67 9.35
CA LEU A 115 -15.91 9.26 9.32
C LEU A 115 -15.01 10.48 9.54
N ALA A 116 -14.05 10.38 10.45
CA ALA A 116 -13.05 11.40 10.68
C ALA A 116 -11.92 11.28 9.66
N ILE A 117 -11.54 12.40 9.03
CA ILE A 117 -10.36 12.43 8.15
C ILE A 117 -9.12 12.46 9.04
N VAL A 118 -8.21 11.52 8.87
CA VAL A 118 -6.99 11.37 9.66
C VAL A 118 -5.71 11.52 8.85
N GLY A 119 -5.81 11.53 7.51
CA GLY A 119 -4.67 11.67 6.62
C GLY A 119 -5.06 11.60 5.15
N GLY A 120 -4.06 11.33 4.32
CA GLY A 120 -4.19 11.30 2.87
C GLY A 120 -4.04 12.67 2.22
N SER A 121 -3.88 12.69 0.91
CA SER A 121 -3.78 13.90 0.11
C SER A 121 -4.25 13.66 -1.32
N ARG A 122 -4.56 14.74 -2.04
CA ARG A 122 -4.90 14.65 -3.47
C ARG A 122 -3.73 14.10 -4.28
N ASP A 123 -2.51 14.47 -3.92
CA ASP A 123 -1.31 13.92 -4.55
C ASP A 123 -1.14 12.44 -4.24
N GLY A 124 -1.51 11.98 -3.06
CA GLY A 124 -1.60 10.56 -2.70
C GLY A 124 -2.77 9.81 -3.33
N MET A 125 -3.67 10.51 -4.01
CA MET A 125 -4.92 9.97 -4.60
C MET A 125 -5.83 9.29 -3.56
N GLU A 126 -5.65 9.58 -2.27
CA GLU A 126 -6.36 8.91 -1.18
C GLU A 126 -6.82 9.87 -0.08
N VAL A 127 -7.82 9.41 0.66
CA VAL A 127 -8.28 10.02 1.92
C VAL A 127 -8.26 8.94 2.99
N GLN A 128 -7.45 9.14 4.02
CA GLN A 128 -7.41 8.25 5.18
C GLN A 128 -8.49 8.64 6.19
N VAL A 129 -9.28 7.67 6.60
CA VAL A 129 -10.41 7.90 7.50
C VAL A 129 -10.44 6.94 8.67
N LYS A 130 -11.03 7.38 9.76
CA LYS A 130 -11.25 6.58 10.96
C LYS A 130 -12.67 6.79 11.50
N GLY A 131 -13.32 5.70 11.87
CA GLY A 131 -14.67 5.77 12.46
C GLY A 131 -15.23 4.42 12.87
N PRO A 132 -16.41 4.39 13.48
CA PRO A 132 -17.05 3.15 13.89
C PRO A 132 -17.55 2.35 12.68
N VAL A 133 -17.65 1.04 12.83
CA VAL A 133 -18.22 0.12 11.81
C VAL A 133 -19.56 0.64 11.28
N SER A 134 -20.43 1.18 12.13
CA SER A 134 -21.72 1.72 11.69
C SER A 134 -21.60 2.88 10.68
N SER A 135 -20.56 3.72 10.79
CA SER A 135 -20.27 4.78 9.82
C SER A 135 -19.71 4.22 8.52
N VAL A 136 -18.85 3.20 8.60
CA VAL A 136 -18.31 2.49 7.44
C VAL A 136 -19.43 1.83 6.64
N GLU A 137 -20.31 1.09 7.32
CA GLU A 137 -21.47 0.43 6.71
C GLU A 137 -22.40 1.44 6.01
N LYS A 138 -22.62 2.58 6.64
CA LYS A 138 -23.44 3.65 6.06
C LYS A 138 -22.77 4.27 4.83
N ALA A 139 -21.47 4.61 4.92
CA ALA A 139 -20.74 5.24 3.84
C ALA A 139 -20.64 4.34 2.60
N PHE A 140 -20.36 3.08 2.79
CA PHE A 140 -20.09 2.14 1.69
C PHE A 140 -21.25 1.19 1.37
N ARG A 141 -22.40 1.31 2.08
CA ARG A 141 -23.60 0.51 1.87
C ARG A 141 -23.37 -1.00 1.96
N VAL A 142 -22.53 -1.40 2.88
CA VAL A 142 -22.17 -2.79 3.18
C VAL A 142 -22.63 -3.19 4.58
N ALA A 143 -22.56 -4.47 4.88
CA ALA A 143 -22.64 -4.99 6.23
C ALA A 143 -21.33 -5.71 6.56
N MET A 144 -20.69 -5.35 7.68
CA MET A 144 -19.41 -5.91 8.09
C MET A 144 -19.61 -7.15 8.96
N PHE A 145 -18.96 -8.24 8.60
CA PHE A 145 -19.04 -9.53 9.29
C PHE A 145 -17.67 -10.03 9.71
N ASN A 146 -17.65 -10.83 10.76
CA ASN A 146 -16.52 -11.70 11.08
C ASN A 146 -16.75 -13.07 10.43
N TYR A 147 -15.69 -13.63 9.88
CA TYR A 147 -15.67 -14.93 9.20
C TYR A 147 -14.58 -15.81 9.78
N GLN A 148 -14.78 -17.14 9.74
CA GLN A 148 -13.71 -18.11 9.96
C GLN A 148 -12.81 -18.16 8.71
N HIS A 149 -11.50 -18.00 8.90
CA HIS A 149 -10.59 -18.15 7.79
C HIS A 149 -10.56 -19.61 7.31
N PRO A 150 -10.65 -19.87 5.98
CA PRO A 150 -10.85 -21.25 5.47
C PRO A 150 -9.63 -22.16 5.65
N THR A 151 -8.43 -21.60 5.74
CA THR A 151 -7.16 -22.35 5.79
C THR A 151 -6.29 -22.03 7.01
N GLU A 152 -6.58 -20.93 7.71
CA GLU A 152 -5.81 -20.49 8.87
C GLU A 152 -6.63 -20.57 10.17
N SER A 153 -5.97 -20.80 11.29
CA SER A 153 -6.63 -20.90 12.62
C SER A 153 -6.93 -19.52 13.21
N ARG A 154 -7.59 -18.66 12.44
CA ARG A 154 -8.01 -17.33 12.86
C ARG A 154 -9.32 -16.90 12.23
N THR A 155 -9.86 -15.82 12.71
CA THR A 155 -10.97 -15.12 12.08
C THR A 155 -10.46 -13.94 11.25
N PHE A 156 -11.26 -13.51 10.27
CA PHE A 156 -11.07 -12.26 9.57
C PHE A 156 -12.39 -11.50 9.49
N TYR A 157 -12.34 -10.22 9.22
CA TYR A 157 -13.54 -9.43 8.92
C TYR A 157 -13.59 -9.04 7.45
N GLY A 158 -14.78 -8.78 6.94
CA GLY A 158 -14.98 -8.32 5.58
C GLY A 158 -16.43 -7.91 5.32
N PRO A 159 -16.68 -7.24 4.18
CA PRO A 159 -18.02 -6.83 3.77
C PRO A 159 -18.82 -8.02 3.21
N ASP A 160 -20.16 -7.95 3.36
CA ASP A 160 -21.09 -8.96 2.82
C ASP A 160 -21.35 -8.81 1.31
N ARG A 161 -21.04 -7.65 0.76
CA ARG A 161 -21.24 -7.27 -0.65
C ARG A 161 -20.21 -6.25 -1.09
N GLU A 162 -20.10 -6.06 -2.41
CA GLU A 162 -19.25 -5.01 -2.97
C GLU A 162 -19.70 -3.62 -2.50
N PRO A 163 -18.76 -2.76 -2.06
CA PRO A 163 -19.08 -1.42 -1.59
C PRO A 163 -19.61 -0.53 -2.71
N SER A 164 -20.49 0.39 -2.35
CA SER A 164 -21.02 1.41 -3.25
C SER A 164 -21.27 2.71 -2.51
N THR A 165 -21.23 3.82 -3.22
CA THR A 165 -21.42 5.17 -2.68
C THR A 165 -22.51 5.94 -3.40
N SER A 166 -22.89 7.12 -2.89
CA SER A 166 -23.74 8.09 -3.60
C SER A 166 -22.93 9.22 -4.23
N LEU A 167 -21.61 9.09 -4.32
CA LEU A 167 -20.78 10.05 -5.05
C LEU A 167 -21.14 10.07 -6.54
N PRO A 168 -20.96 11.19 -7.25
CA PRO A 168 -21.24 11.28 -8.67
C PRO A 168 -20.16 10.58 -9.55
N PHE A 169 -19.11 10.05 -8.93
CA PHE A 169 -18.01 9.34 -9.57
C PHE A 169 -17.69 8.04 -8.80
N PRO A 170 -17.12 7.03 -9.44
CA PRO A 170 -16.68 5.81 -8.78
C PRO A 170 -15.42 6.06 -7.93
N LEU A 171 -15.23 5.26 -6.89
CA LEU A 171 -13.95 5.14 -6.19
C LEU A 171 -13.10 4.04 -6.84
N TRP A 172 -11.76 4.15 -6.71
CA TRP A 172 -10.89 3.08 -7.17
C TRP A 172 -10.91 1.90 -6.21
N HIS A 173 -10.57 2.13 -4.95
CA HIS A 173 -10.44 1.10 -3.91
C HIS A 173 -10.74 1.66 -2.52
N VAL A 174 -11.02 0.77 -1.56
CA VAL A 174 -11.15 1.10 -0.15
C VAL A 174 -10.34 0.06 0.65
N SER A 175 -9.08 0.38 0.96
CA SER A 175 -8.23 -0.49 1.79
C SER A 175 -8.73 -0.53 3.23
N GLY A 176 -8.57 -1.68 3.88
CA GLY A 176 -8.97 -1.89 5.27
C GLY A 176 -10.41 -2.37 5.45
N LEU A 177 -11.20 -2.57 4.37
CA LEU A 177 -12.53 -3.19 4.47
C LEU A 177 -12.48 -4.68 4.80
N ASP A 178 -11.35 -5.34 4.65
CA ASP A 178 -11.12 -6.70 5.13
C ASP A 178 -9.69 -6.86 5.65
N ASN A 179 -9.46 -7.92 6.43
CA ASN A 179 -8.15 -8.38 6.88
C ASN A 179 -7.96 -9.88 6.59
N PHE A 180 -8.45 -10.31 5.44
CA PHE A 180 -8.30 -11.70 4.98
C PHE A 180 -6.84 -12.07 4.79
N SER A 181 -6.07 -11.23 4.11
CA SER A 181 -4.64 -11.40 3.96
C SER A 181 -3.91 -10.67 5.07
N ILE A 182 -2.98 -11.34 5.73
CA ILE A 182 -2.06 -10.71 6.69
C ILE A 182 -0.71 -10.63 6.03
N PRO A 183 -0.15 -9.43 5.84
CA PRO A 183 1.20 -9.28 5.33
C PRO A 183 2.22 -9.91 6.29
N HIS A 184 3.23 -10.55 5.73
CA HIS A 184 4.32 -11.17 6.48
C HIS A 184 5.64 -10.98 5.74
N PRO A 185 6.77 -10.86 6.47
CA PRO A 185 8.08 -10.84 5.85
C PRO A 185 8.35 -12.17 5.16
N LEU A 186 9.02 -12.12 4.02
CA LEU A 186 9.35 -13.32 3.23
C LEU A 186 10.65 -14.02 3.68
N VAL A 187 11.31 -13.50 4.71
CA VAL A 187 12.55 -14.07 5.27
C VAL A 187 12.33 -15.45 5.87
N VAL A 188 13.25 -16.37 5.61
CA VAL A 188 13.32 -17.67 6.26
C VAL A 188 14.56 -17.75 7.13
N ARG A 189 14.37 -17.80 8.45
CA ARG A 189 15.47 -17.96 9.39
C ARG A 189 16.03 -19.36 9.35
N LYS A 190 17.33 -19.47 9.54
CA LYS A 190 18.03 -20.75 9.63
C LYS A 190 17.41 -21.71 10.67
N SER A 191 16.95 -21.19 11.81
CA SER A 191 16.24 -21.94 12.84
C SER A 191 14.90 -22.51 12.32
N ASP A 192 14.15 -21.70 11.59
CA ASP A 192 12.81 -22.06 11.10
C ASP A 192 12.92 -23.08 9.98
N TYR A 193 13.89 -22.88 9.07
CA TYR A 193 14.22 -23.88 8.05
C TYR A 193 14.59 -25.23 8.68
N ALA A 194 15.46 -25.20 9.69
CA ALA A 194 15.90 -26.41 10.38
C ALA A 194 14.72 -27.12 11.08
N ALA A 195 13.86 -26.37 11.77
CA ALA A 195 12.66 -26.89 12.41
C ALA A 195 11.68 -27.52 11.40
N ALA A 196 11.42 -26.85 10.29
CA ALA A 196 10.54 -27.31 9.23
C ALA A 196 11.03 -28.62 8.57
N HIS A 197 12.34 -28.83 8.54
CA HIS A 197 12.98 -30.03 7.93
C HIS A 197 13.43 -31.10 8.95
N GLY A 198 13.16 -30.89 10.23
CA GLY A 198 13.53 -31.83 11.29
C GLY A 198 15.06 -32.03 11.45
N ILE A 199 15.85 -30.99 11.15
CA ILE A 199 17.32 -31.03 11.23
C ILE A 199 17.83 -30.04 12.30
N ASP A 200 19.04 -30.30 12.81
CA ASP A 200 19.71 -29.39 13.72
C ASP A 200 20.10 -28.09 12.97
N ALA A 201 19.71 -26.92 13.46
CA ALA A 201 20.07 -25.65 12.88
C ALA A 201 21.59 -25.44 12.71
N LYS A 202 22.41 -26.07 13.56
CA LYS A 202 23.88 -26.08 13.41
C LYS A 202 24.37 -26.85 12.19
N LYS A 203 23.56 -27.77 11.67
CA LYS A 203 23.86 -28.58 10.47
C LYS A 203 23.37 -27.93 9.17
N VAL A 204 22.59 -26.86 9.25
CA VAL A 204 22.26 -26.05 8.08
C VAL A 204 23.51 -25.31 7.68
N VAL A 205 24.20 -25.78 6.66
CA VAL A 205 25.40 -25.14 6.10
C VAL A 205 25.05 -24.41 4.83
N THR A 206 25.59 -23.22 4.67
CA THR A 206 25.58 -22.51 3.38
C THR A 206 26.73 -23.08 2.56
N HIS A 207 26.52 -23.39 1.29
CA HIS A 207 27.57 -23.84 0.37
C HIS A 207 28.51 -22.70 -0.08
N ALA A 208 28.42 -21.54 0.56
CA ALA A 208 29.19 -20.36 0.22
C ALA A 208 30.62 -20.45 0.79
N THR A 209 31.56 -19.88 0.06
CA THR A 209 32.88 -19.52 0.55
C THR A 209 32.81 -18.51 1.67
N THR A 210 33.88 -18.30 2.41
CA THR A 210 33.96 -17.38 3.54
C THR A 210 33.82 -15.93 3.11
N GLY A 211 32.85 -15.20 3.69
CA GLY A 211 32.76 -13.75 3.64
C GLY A 211 33.71 -13.07 4.65
N SER A 212 33.78 -11.74 4.61
CA SER A 212 34.66 -10.93 5.47
C SER A 212 34.05 -10.61 6.84
N GLY A 213 32.78 -10.94 7.07
CA GLY A 213 32.06 -10.65 8.29
C GLY A 213 32.24 -11.67 9.42
N PRO A 214 31.65 -11.43 10.59
CA PRO A 214 31.65 -12.36 11.72
C PRO A 214 31.11 -13.73 11.31
N SER A 215 31.76 -14.80 11.82
CA SER A 215 31.40 -16.19 11.48
C SER A 215 31.43 -16.48 9.97
N ALA A 216 32.29 -15.81 9.22
CA ALA A 216 32.43 -15.95 7.78
C ALA A 216 31.17 -15.54 6.97
N SER A 217 30.29 -14.68 7.54
CA SER A 217 29.14 -14.11 6.86
C SER A 217 29.57 -13.11 5.77
N PHE A 218 28.75 -12.94 4.74
CA PHE A 218 28.98 -11.95 3.71
C PHE A 218 28.46 -10.60 4.17
N LEU A 219 29.28 -9.57 4.00
CA LEU A 219 28.92 -8.16 4.23
C LEU A 219 28.56 -7.49 2.91
N GLY A 220 27.90 -6.31 2.99
CA GLY A 220 27.63 -5.49 1.82
C GLY A 220 28.88 -5.13 1.02
N SER A 221 30.06 -5.01 1.67
CA SER A 221 31.36 -4.85 1.01
C SER A 221 31.74 -6.05 0.13
N ASP A 222 31.48 -7.27 0.59
CA ASP A 222 31.73 -8.49 -0.20
C ASP A 222 30.81 -8.55 -1.41
N MET A 223 29.53 -8.23 -1.20
CA MET A 223 28.53 -8.17 -2.26
C MET A 223 28.87 -7.11 -3.31
N ARG A 224 29.28 -5.90 -2.88
CA ARG A 224 29.76 -4.87 -3.84
C ARG A 224 30.97 -5.37 -4.64
N ALA A 225 31.92 -6.03 -4.00
CA ALA A 225 33.07 -6.59 -4.71
C ALA A 225 32.65 -7.65 -5.73
N ALA A 226 31.68 -8.49 -5.40
CA ALA A 226 31.19 -9.54 -6.27
C ALA A 226 30.36 -9.02 -7.46
N TYR A 227 29.44 -8.08 -7.21
CA TYR A 227 28.46 -7.64 -8.22
C TYR A 227 28.89 -6.38 -8.98
N TYR A 228 29.67 -5.49 -8.38
CA TYR A 228 30.08 -4.24 -9.03
C TYR A 228 31.45 -4.31 -9.71
N GLY A 229 32.12 -5.48 -9.65
CA GLY A 229 33.37 -5.71 -10.34
C GLY A 229 34.49 -4.72 -9.99
N GLY A 230 34.52 -4.23 -8.74
CA GLY A 230 35.49 -3.23 -8.28
C GLY A 230 35.13 -1.78 -8.65
N THR A 231 33.97 -1.54 -9.29
CA THR A 231 33.48 -0.17 -9.52
C THR A 231 33.07 0.48 -8.20
N ALA A 232 33.44 1.74 -7.99
CA ALA A 232 33.13 2.48 -6.76
C ALA A 232 31.68 3.01 -6.76
N LEU A 233 30.70 2.13 -6.94
CA LEU A 233 29.29 2.48 -6.83
C LEU A 233 28.89 2.46 -5.35
N ALA A 234 28.39 3.59 -4.86
CA ALA A 234 28.02 3.77 -3.45
C ALA A 234 26.61 4.31 -3.25
N GLY A 235 25.85 4.53 -4.31
CA GLY A 235 24.51 5.12 -4.24
C GLY A 235 24.50 6.63 -3.95
N SER A 236 25.64 7.34 -4.14
CA SER A 236 25.72 8.77 -3.85
C SER A 236 24.70 9.59 -4.64
N GLY A 237 23.99 10.48 -3.96
CA GLY A 237 22.92 11.29 -4.54
C GLY A 237 21.56 10.57 -4.65
N GLN A 238 21.46 9.29 -4.29
CA GLN A 238 20.21 8.52 -4.35
C GLN A 238 19.50 8.52 -3.00
N ASN A 239 18.17 8.46 -3.07
CA ASN A 239 17.28 8.26 -1.93
C ASN A 239 16.60 6.90 -2.07
N LEU A 240 16.60 6.11 -1.00
CA LEU A 240 16.05 4.77 -0.97
C LEU A 240 14.86 4.73 -0.01
N GLY A 241 13.77 4.08 -0.45
CA GLY A 241 12.61 3.78 0.37
C GLY A 241 12.52 2.31 0.71
N LEU A 242 12.15 1.96 1.94
CA LEU A 242 11.78 0.62 2.36
C LEU A 242 10.30 0.58 2.70
N PHE A 243 9.61 -0.40 2.13
CA PHE A 243 8.17 -0.62 2.31
C PHE A 243 7.97 -1.60 3.47
N GLU A 244 7.36 -1.12 4.58
CA GLU A 244 7.32 -1.86 5.83
C GLU A 244 5.93 -1.85 6.49
N TYR A 245 5.50 -2.99 7.01
CA TYR A 245 4.27 -3.07 7.83
C TYR A 245 4.52 -2.96 9.32
N LEU A 246 5.77 -3.05 9.76
CA LEU A 246 6.17 -2.92 11.16
C LEU A 246 7.28 -1.89 11.30
N GLY A 247 7.37 -1.30 12.49
CA GLY A 247 8.48 -0.44 12.87
C GLY A 247 9.78 -1.21 13.15
N THR A 248 10.79 -0.51 13.66
CA THR A 248 12.10 -1.08 14.00
C THR A 248 12.71 -0.40 15.23
N ASP A 249 13.74 -1.02 15.79
CA ASP A 249 14.65 -0.39 16.76
C ASP A 249 15.96 0.00 16.05
N LEU A 250 16.20 1.29 15.85
CA LEU A 250 17.46 1.79 15.26
C LEU A 250 18.73 1.43 16.08
N ALA A 251 18.56 0.99 17.33
CA ALA A 251 19.67 0.47 18.11
C ALA A 251 20.23 -0.84 17.53
N ASP A 252 19.38 -1.64 16.85
CA ASP A 252 19.81 -2.87 16.19
C ASP A 252 20.66 -2.57 14.94
N LEU A 253 20.28 -1.56 14.17
CA LEU A 253 21.10 -1.06 13.07
C LEU A 253 22.48 -0.60 13.57
N THR A 254 22.52 0.16 14.65
CA THR A 254 23.77 0.64 15.28
C THR A 254 24.62 -0.53 15.76
N THR A 255 23.99 -1.52 16.40
CA THR A 255 24.64 -2.73 16.90
C THR A 255 25.21 -3.58 15.77
N TYR A 256 24.50 -3.73 14.66
CA TYR A 256 25.00 -4.44 13.49
C TYR A 256 26.29 -3.80 12.97
N PHE A 257 26.30 -2.50 12.68
CA PHE A 257 27.48 -1.83 12.12
C PHE A 257 28.67 -1.88 13.08
N LYS A 258 28.44 -1.76 14.39
CA LYS A 258 29.48 -1.98 15.41
C LYS A 258 30.05 -3.39 15.38
N ASN A 259 29.18 -4.41 15.29
CA ASN A 259 29.59 -5.83 15.29
C ASN A 259 30.41 -6.22 14.05
N VAL A 260 30.13 -5.61 12.90
CA VAL A 260 30.86 -5.87 11.65
C VAL A 260 32.07 -4.94 11.46
N GLY A 261 32.33 -4.04 12.42
CA GLY A 261 33.48 -3.12 12.37
C GLY A 261 33.37 -2.08 11.27
N GLN A 262 32.15 -1.72 10.85
CA GLN A 262 31.87 -0.70 9.82
C GLN A 262 31.12 0.49 10.43
N THR A 263 31.11 1.60 9.72
CA THR A 263 30.38 2.82 10.12
C THR A 263 29.21 3.05 9.15
N ASN A 264 28.03 3.31 9.70
CA ASN A 264 26.92 3.84 8.91
C ASN A 264 26.97 5.36 8.90
N ASN A 265 27.01 5.96 7.70
CA ASN A 265 26.89 7.40 7.48
C ASN A 265 25.59 7.79 6.76
N VAL A 266 24.75 6.83 6.42
CA VAL A 266 23.48 7.07 5.74
C VAL A 266 22.43 7.53 6.76
N PRO A 267 21.82 8.71 6.58
CA PRO A 267 20.70 9.12 7.42
C PRO A 267 19.51 8.17 7.24
N VAL A 268 18.99 7.64 8.34
CA VAL A 268 17.80 6.77 8.34
C VAL A 268 16.65 7.50 9.01
N THR A 269 15.49 7.52 8.33
CA THR A 269 14.25 8.11 8.85
C THR A 269 13.16 7.03 8.92
N LEU A 270 12.45 6.98 10.04
CA LEU A 270 11.26 6.16 10.20
C LEU A 270 10.03 7.05 10.00
N LEU A 271 9.21 6.74 9.00
CA LEU A 271 8.03 7.52 8.63
C LEU A 271 6.76 6.69 8.80
N SER A 272 5.90 7.10 9.74
CA SER A 272 4.54 6.54 9.81
C SER A 272 3.67 7.12 8.70
N THR A 273 3.00 6.25 7.93
CA THR A 273 2.19 6.66 6.78
C THR A 273 0.70 6.83 7.13
N ASP A 274 0.25 6.23 8.22
CA ASP A 274 -1.16 6.19 8.63
C ASP A 274 -1.38 6.21 10.16
N GLY A 275 -0.33 6.53 10.93
CA GLY A 275 -0.33 6.49 12.39
C GLY A 275 0.13 5.16 12.99
N THR A 276 0.51 4.18 12.16
CA THR A 276 1.16 2.95 12.62
C THR A 276 2.47 3.27 13.33
N SER A 277 2.74 2.59 14.46
CA SER A 277 3.95 2.80 15.23
C SER A 277 5.20 2.49 14.41
N THR A 278 6.15 3.41 14.39
CA THR A 278 7.48 3.19 13.80
C THR A 278 8.46 2.50 14.73
N SER A 279 8.08 2.27 16.00
CA SER A 279 8.91 1.60 17.00
C SER A 279 8.52 0.12 17.11
N CYS A 280 9.52 -0.74 17.09
CA CYS A 280 9.41 -2.17 17.29
C CYS A 280 10.65 -2.63 18.08
N VAL A 281 10.51 -2.74 19.39
CA VAL A 281 11.61 -3.15 20.26
C VAL A 281 11.43 -4.60 20.66
N TYR A 282 12.34 -5.47 20.21
CA TYR A 282 12.36 -6.86 20.62
C TYR A 282 12.83 -7.00 22.07
N THR A 283 12.01 -7.61 22.92
CA THR A 283 12.41 -7.96 24.29
C THR A 283 12.37 -9.47 24.50
N ARG A 284 13.43 -10.05 25.03
CA ARG A 284 13.50 -11.49 25.37
C ARG A 284 12.40 -11.97 26.33
N ALA A 285 11.73 -11.06 27.00
CA ALA A 285 10.63 -11.33 27.94
C ALA A 285 9.27 -11.52 27.26
N GLY A 286 9.22 -11.69 25.93
CA GLY A 286 7.99 -11.85 25.17
C GLY A 286 7.46 -10.55 24.60
N GLY A 287 8.35 -9.66 24.18
CA GLY A 287 7.98 -8.50 23.36
C GLY A 287 7.33 -8.96 22.07
N ASP A 288 6.16 -8.39 21.77
CA ASP A 288 5.31 -8.81 20.64
C ASP A 288 5.85 -8.32 19.28
N CYS A 289 7.08 -7.81 19.22
CA CYS A 289 7.62 -7.21 18.02
C CYS A 289 8.95 -7.84 17.60
N ASP A 290 9.01 -8.23 16.35
CA ASP A 290 10.16 -8.83 15.67
C ASP A 290 10.50 -7.99 14.45
N ASP A 291 11.56 -7.21 14.55
CA ASP A 291 12.05 -6.32 13.50
C ASP A 291 13.26 -6.89 12.73
N THR A 292 13.37 -8.21 12.70
CA THR A 292 14.46 -8.90 11.98
C THR A 292 14.50 -8.48 10.50
N GLU A 293 13.33 -8.45 9.83
CA GLU A 293 13.25 -8.06 8.42
C GLU A 293 13.68 -6.62 8.22
N GLN A 294 13.15 -5.69 9.01
CA GLN A 294 13.44 -4.27 8.91
C GLN A 294 14.93 -3.98 9.11
N THR A 295 15.55 -4.63 10.10
CA THR A 295 16.98 -4.52 10.36
C THR A 295 17.79 -5.14 9.22
N LEU A 296 17.35 -6.26 8.65
CA LEU A 296 17.96 -6.90 7.47
C LEU A 296 17.91 -5.95 6.27
N ASP A 297 16.75 -5.43 5.93
CA ASP A 297 16.56 -4.54 4.79
C ASP A 297 17.43 -3.27 4.89
N MET A 298 17.44 -2.61 6.04
CA MET A 298 18.30 -1.46 6.29
C MET A 298 19.78 -1.80 6.15
N THR A 299 20.23 -2.89 6.78
CA THR A 299 21.66 -3.25 6.81
C THR A 299 22.16 -3.66 5.44
N GLN A 300 21.35 -4.38 4.66
CA GLN A 300 21.71 -4.81 3.30
C GLN A 300 21.68 -3.62 2.33
N ALA A 301 20.65 -2.77 2.40
CA ALA A 301 20.56 -1.56 1.57
C ALA A 301 21.76 -0.63 1.79
N ILE A 302 22.07 -0.30 3.03
CA ILE A 302 23.22 0.55 3.39
C ILE A 302 24.53 -0.16 3.04
N GLY A 303 24.60 -1.47 3.30
CA GLY A 303 25.77 -2.27 2.95
C GLY A 303 26.10 -2.24 1.46
N MET A 304 25.09 -2.28 0.59
CA MET A 304 25.24 -2.21 -0.87
C MET A 304 25.45 -0.77 -1.37
N ALA A 305 24.89 0.23 -0.70
CA ALA A 305 24.91 1.63 -1.10
C ALA A 305 25.27 2.56 0.07
N PRO A 306 26.53 2.50 0.58
CA PRO A 306 26.93 3.24 1.80
C PRO A 306 27.03 4.76 1.61
N GLY A 307 26.84 5.27 0.41
CA GLY A 307 26.82 6.69 0.08
C GLY A 307 25.44 7.25 -0.24
N LEU A 308 24.36 6.53 0.08
CA LEU A 308 22.99 7.05 -0.06
C LEU A 308 22.83 8.39 0.62
N SER A 309 22.09 9.30 0.00
CA SER A 309 21.74 10.59 0.60
C SER A 309 20.72 10.42 1.74
N SER A 310 19.81 9.45 1.62
CA SER A 310 18.88 9.07 2.68
C SER A 310 18.32 7.67 2.46
N LEU A 311 17.90 7.03 3.57
CA LEU A 311 17.05 5.85 3.60
C LEU A 311 15.82 6.19 4.44
N VAL A 312 14.63 5.96 3.88
CA VAL A 312 13.37 6.18 4.58
C VAL A 312 12.61 4.86 4.67
N MET A 313 12.30 4.44 5.88
CA MET A 313 11.37 3.34 6.14
C MET A 313 9.95 3.89 6.21
N TYR A 314 9.09 3.48 5.30
CA TYR A 314 7.68 3.84 5.26
C TYR A 314 6.88 2.76 5.96
N VAL A 315 6.37 3.09 7.15
CA VAL A 315 5.66 2.14 8.02
C VAL A 315 4.18 2.44 8.03
N GLY A 316 3.36 1.45 7.66
CA GLY A 316 1.90 1.60 7.64
C GLY A 316 1.14 0.30 7.85
N SER A 317 -0.15 0.40 8.08
CA SER A 317 -1.02 -0.77 8.29
C SER A 317 -1.62 -1.32 6.98
N THR A 318 -1.59 -0.53 5.90
CA THR A 318 -2.07 -0.92 4.58
C THR A 318 -1.01 -0.67 3.51
N ASP A 319 -1.01 -1.49 2.46
CA ASP A 319 -0.18 -1.29 1.27
C ASP A 319 -0.46 0.04 0.59
N THR A 320 -1.72 0.45 0.55
CA THR A 320 -2.18 1.71 -0.03
C THR A 320 -1.56 2.92 0.67
N ALA A 321 -1.64 3.00 2.01
CA ALA A 321 -1.08 4.11 2.78
C ALA A 321 0.45 4.20 2.61
N ILE A 322 1.13 3.06 2.61
CA ILE A 322 2.58 3.01 2.46
C ILE A 322 2.98 3.50 1.06
N ILE A 323 2.38 2.96 0.00
CA ILE A 323 2.77 3.27 -1.37
C ILE A 323 2.35 4.69 -1.78
N SER A 324 1.23 5.18 -1.28
CA SER A 324 0.79 6.58 -1.43
C SER A 324 1.85 7.54 -0.89
N ALA A 325 2.31 7.30 0.34
CA ALA A 325 3.37 8.11 0.96
C ALA A 325 4.67 8.07 0.16
N MET A 326 5.07 6.90 -0.37
CA MET A 326 6.28 6.76 -1.21
C MET A 326 6.20 7.54 -2.52
N THR A 327 4.99 7.77 -3.05
CA THR A 327 4.77 8.53 -4.29
C THR A 327 4.62 10.03 -4.08
N THR A 328 4.63 10.51 -2.84
CA THR A 328 4.38 11.93 -2.49
C THR A 328 5.46 12.54 -1.60
N HIS A 329 6.30 11.73 -0.97
CA HIS A 329 7.35 12.20 -0.06
C HIS A 329 8.41 13.05 -0.79
N SER A 330 8.99 14.00 -0.10
CA SER A 330 10.07 14.84 -0.63
C SER A 330 11.33 14.73 0.26
N PRO A 331 12.48 14.35 -0.31
CA PRO A 331 12.70 13.92 -1.69
C PRO A 331 12.08 12.56 -2.00
N LEU A 332 11.63 12.34 -3.25
CA LEU A 332 11.10 11.05 -3.67
C LEU A 332 12.17 9.95 -3.55
N PRO A 333 11.83 8.76 -3.03
CA PRO A 333 12.71 7.61 -3.13
C PRO A 333 12.72 7.14 -4.60
N THR A 334 13.90 7.15 -5.22
CA THR A 334 14.06 6.71 -6.62
C THR A 334 14.15 5.19 -6.74
N THR A 335 14.54 4.52 -5.67
CA THR A 335 14.63 3.07 -5.53
C THR A 335 13.87 2.66 -4.28
N ILE A 336 12.99 1.66 -4.41
CA ILE A 336 12.13 1.18 -3.33
C ILE A 336 12.29 -0.31 -3.21
N GLY A 337 12.54 -0.81 -2.00
CA GLY A 337 12.58 -2.22 -1.65
C GLY A 337 11.35 -2.64 -0.86
N CYS A 338 10.87 -3.87 -1.12
CA CYS A 338 9.79 -4.51 -0.37
C CYS A 338 10.11 -5.98 -0.16
N SER A 339 10.30 -6.39 1.08
CA SER A 339 10.55 -7.78 1.50
C SER A 339 9.31 -8.47 2.04
N TRP A 340 8.15 -7.86 1.89
CA TRP A 340 6.87 -8.36 2.38
C TRP A 340 6.04 -9.02 1.30
N GLY A 341 5.26 -10.03 1.70
CA GLY A 341 4.27 -10.68 0.84
C GLY A 341 2.94 -10.86 1.54
N TRP A 342 1.87 -10.95 0.75
CA TRP A 342 0.52 -11.30 1.20
C TRP A 342 -0.25 -12.03 0.11
N THR A 343 -1.12 -12.94 0.51
CA THR A 343 -1.94 -13.75 -0.40
C THR A 343 -3.37 -13.85 0.09
N PRO A 344 -4.36 -13.83 -0.81
CA PRO A 344 -4.21 -13.57 -2.24
C PRO A 344 -3.90 -12.08 -2.50
N ALA A 345 -2.96 -11.81 -3.38
CA ALA A 345 -2.73 -10.46 -3.86
C ALA A 345 -3.83 -10.07 -4.86
N ASP A 346 -4.24 -8.80 -4.84
CA ASP A 346 -5.00 -8.20 -5.93
C ASP A 346 -4.13 -7.12 -6.59
N PRO A 347 -3.39 -7.43 -7.63
CA PRO A 347 -2.46 -6.50 -8.26
C PRO A 347 -3.18 -5.26 -8.81
N SER A 348 -4.44 -5.37 -9.20
CA SER A 348 -5.19 -4.24 -9.76
C SER A 348 -5.36 -3.09 -8.76
N THR A 349 -5.34 -3.37 -7.46
CA THR A 349 -5.51 -2.36 -6.41
C THR A 349 -4.42 -1.29 -6.46
N LEU A 350 -3.17 -1.70 -6.67
CA LEU A 350 -2.00 -0.83 -6.64
C LEU A 350 -1.54 -0.33 -8.02
N ASP A 351 -2.12 -0.82 -9.12
CA ASP A 351 -1.72 -0.45 -10.48
C ASP A 351 -1.62 1.07 -10.70
N PRO A 352 -2.58 1.92 -10.24
CA PRO A 352 -2.46 3.37 -10.44
C PRO A 352 -1.24 3.99 -9.74
N TYR A 353 -0.81 3.41 -8.63
CA TYR A 353 0.39 3.85 -7.91
C TYR A 353 1.67 3.43 -8.62
N PHE A 354 1.72 2.22 -9.18
CA PHE A 354 2.86 1.78 -10.00
C PHE A 354 2.97 2.56 -11.30
N GLU A 355 1.85 2.88 -11.96
CA GLU A 355 1.83 3.79 -13.10
C GLU A 355 2.33 5.19 -12.72
N LYS A 356 1.94 5.70 -11.55
CA LYS A 356 2.45 6.98 -11.01
C LYS A 356 3.94 6.92 -10.72
N MET A 357 4.43 5.87 -10.06
CA MET A 357 5.87 5.66 -9.83
C MET A 357 6.66 5.67 -11.13
N SER A 358 6.13 4.97 -12.15
CA SER A 358 6.74 4.96 -13.47
C SER A 358 6.79 6.36 -14.10
N ALA A 359 5.72 7.16 -13.96
CA ALA A 359 5.71 8.54 -14.45
C ALA A 359 6.65 9.46 -13.67
N GLN A 360 7.00 9.13 -12.44
CA GLN A 360 7.91 9.86 -11.56
C GLN A 360 9.37 9.33 -11.60
N GLY A 361 9.65 8.28 -12.38
CA GLY A 361 10.98 7.66 -12.48
C GLY A 361 11.39 6.87 -11.25
N GLN A 362 10.45 6.40 -10.44
CA GLN A 362 10.69 5.53 -9.30
C GLN A 362 10.69 4.06 -9.72
N ASN A 363 11.53 3.25 -9.05
CA ASN A 363 11.66 1.82 -9.29
C ASN A 363 11.30 1.04 -8.04
N PHE A 364 10.36 0.12 -8.14
CA PHE A 364 9.89 -0.73 -7.04
C PHE A 364 10.38 -2.17 -7.24
N PHE A 365 11.08 -2.71 -6.23
CA PHE A 365 11.63 -4.06 -6.20
C PHE A 365 10.97 -4.85 -5.10
N ALA A 366 10.24 -5.92 -5.46
CA ALA A 366 9.62 -6.83 -4.52
C ALA A 366 10.41 -8.13 -4.42
N ALA A 367 10.57 -8.64 -3.22
CA ALA A 367 11.19 -9.94 -2.98
C ALA A 367 10.33 -11.08 -3.54
N SER A 368 10.97 -12.10 -4.09
CA SER A 368 10.31 -13.32 -4.57
C SER A 368 10.18 -14.42 -3.49
N GLY A 369 10.71 -14.16 -2.29
CA GLY A 369 10.70 -15.05 -1.13
C GLY A 369 11.93 -15.94 -1.01
N ASP A 370 12.14 -16.46 0.20
CA ASP A 370 13.32 -17.27 0.58
C ASP A 370 13.04 -18.77 0.56
N SER A 371 11.79 -19.17 0.40
CA SER A 371 11.39 -20.57 0.44
C SER A 371 11.05 -21.08 -0.96
N SER A 372 11.67 -22.18 -1.33
CA SER A 372 11.42 -22.98 -2.53
C SER A 372 11.96 -22.43 -3.85
N THR A 373 12.15 -23.36 -4.76
CA THR A 373 12.38 -23.10 -6.18
C THR A 373 11.05 -22.89 -6.90
N TRP A 374 11.07 -22.11 -7.98
CA TRP A 374 9.94 -22.03 -8.89
C TRP A 374 9.52 -23.41 -9.33
N SER A 375 8.33 -23.84 -8.99
CA SER A 375 7.78 -25.11 -9.43
C SER A 375 6.96 -24.90 -10.70
N SER A 376 6.94 -25.89 -11.58
CA SER A 376 6.13 -25.88 -12.81
C SER A 376 4.61 -25.82 -12.55
N LYS A 377 4.20 -25.69 -11.30
CA LYS A 377 2.79 -25.65 -10.87
C LYS A 377 2.32 -24.25 -10.41
N ASN A 378 3.15 -23.22 -10.52
CA ASN A 378 2.75 -21.82 -10.25
C ASN A 378 2.56 -21.08 -11.57
#